data_fcc7f18f09b48be8a69180e0e723ab6e
#
_entry.id   fcc7f18f09b48be8a69180e0e723ab6e
#
_cell.length_a   1.000
_cell.length_b   1.000
_cell.length_c   1.000
_cell.angle_alpha   90.00
_cell.angle_beta   90.00
_cell.angle_gamma   90.00
#
_symmetry.space_group_name_H-M   'P 1'
#
loop_
_entity.id
_entity.type
_entity.pdbx_description
1 polymer ?
#
loop_
_entity_poly.entity_id
_entity_poly.type
_entity_poly.pdbx_seq_one_letter_code
_entity_poly.pdbx_strand_id
1 'polypeptide(L)'
;MVNVWAADITPLLIEEIYRAYYNRVPKWRKEKADKLRNVADRARSVGAWILWEKIQEMTGLPEDAVFNLSHSGKYVLCACSDREGVQVGCDVEMTGALR
;
A
#
# COMPACT_ATOMS: atom_id res chain seq x y z
N MET A 1 -7.13 -15.33 9.69
CA MET A 1 -7.91 -14.94 8.50
C MET A 1 -7.12 -13.97 7.66
N VAL A 2 -7.16 -14.14 6.35
CA VAL A 2 -6.51 -13.22 5.42
C VAL A 2 -7.52 -12.17 5.00
N ASN A 3 -7.13 -10.90 5.11
CA ASN A 3 -7.95 -9.77 4.70
C ASN A 3 -7.26 -9.01 3.57
N VAL A 4 -8.05 -8.53 2.64
CA VAL A 4 -7.55 -7.70 1.53
C VAL A 4 -8.21 -6.32 1.62
N TRP A 5 -7.37 -5.29 1.58
CA TRP A 5 -7.79 -3.89 1.65
C TRP A 5 -7.37 -3.19 0.37
N ALA A 6 -8.16 -2.23 -0.05
CA ALA A 6 -7.85 -1.45 -1.24
C ALA A 6 -8.05 0.04 -0.97
N ALA A 7 -7.26 0.87 -1.62
CA ALA A 7 -7.41 2.32 -1.54
C ALA A 7 -7.19 2.94 -2.92
N ASP A 8 -7.96 3.99 -3.21
CA ASP A 8 -7.82 4.78 -4.42
C ASP A 8 -6.73 5.83 -4.18
N ILE A 9 -5.70 5.83 -5.03
CA ILE A 9 -4.57 6.76 -4.90
C ILE A 9 -4.74 8.04 -5.71
N THR A 10 -5.89 8.23 -6.34
CA THR A 10 -6.14 9.42 -7.16
C THR A 10 -5.83 10.73 -6.43
N PRO A 11 -6.20 10.91 -5.15
CA PRO A 11 -5.82 12.13 -4.43
C PRO A 11 -4.31 12.36 -4.36
N LEU A 12 -3.51 11.29 -4.34
CA LEU A 12 -2.06 11.40 -4.27
C LEU A 12 -1.41 11.84 -5.59
N LEU A 13 -2.19 11.96 -6.65
CA LEU A 13 -1.72 12.55 -7.90
C LEU A 13 -1.61 14.07 -7.81
N ILE A 14 -2.22 14.66 -6.78
CA ILE A 14 -2.11 16.10 -6.48
C ILE A 14 -0.84 16.29 -5.65
N GLU A 15 0.08 17.12 -6.14
CA GLU A 15 1.41 17.27 -5.54
C GLU A 15 1.38 17.62 -4.05
N GLU A 16 0.53 18.52 -3.65
CA GLU A 16 0.42 18.95 -2.24
C GLU A 16 0.02 17.79 -1.34
N ILE A 17 -0.94 16.99 -1.80
CA ILE A 17 -1.42 15.82 -1.05
C ILE A 17 -0.33 14.75 -1.02
N TYR A 18 0.33 14.52 -2.14
CA TYR A 18 1.44 13.57 -2.22
C TYR A 18 2.53 13.91 -1.20
N ARG A 19 2.94 15.18 -1.15
CA ARG A 19 3.99 15.62 -0.22
C ARG A 19 3.62 15.39 1.23
N ALA A 20 2.37 15.65 1.58
CA ALA A 20 1.89 15.45 2.95
C ALA A 20 2.05 13.98 3.36
N TYR A 21 1.66 13.06 2.49
CA TYR A 21 1.80 11.63 2.78
C TYR A 21 3.24 11.14 2.64
N TYR A 22 3.98 11.64 1.67
CA TYR A 22 5.39 11.32 1.51
C TYR A 22 6.18 11.60 2.78
N ASN A 23 5.91 12.72 3.44
CA ASN A 23 6.61 13.07 4.67
C ASN A 23 6.30 12.14 5.85
N ARG A 24 5.23 11.36 5.75
CA ARG A 24 4.82 10.41 6.80
C ARG A 24 5.44 9.03 6.65
N VAL A 25 5.92 8.66 5.47
CA VAL A 25 6.49 7.34 5.26
C VAL A 25 7.93 7.28 5.78
N PRO A 26 8.44 6.09 6.15
CA PRO A 26 9.81 5.97 6.62
C PRO A 26 10.82 6.28 5.51
N LYS A 27 12.04 6.60 5.91
CA LYS A 27 13.10 7.02 4.99
C LYS A 27 13.33 6.02 3.86
N TRP A 28 13.38 4.74 4.17
CA TRP A 28 13.61 3.73 3.15
C TRP A 28 12.50 3.69 2.10
N ARG A 29 11.26 4.00 2.50
CA ARG A 29 10.14 4.06 1.57
C ARG A 29 10.20 5.32 0.71
N LYS A 30 10.66 6.44 1.29
CA LYS A 30 10.91 7.67 0.54
C LYS A 30 11.93 7.43 -0.56
N GLU A 31 13.03 6.77 -0.22
CA GLU A 31 14.08 6.44 -1.19
C GLU A 31 13.56 5.56 -2.31
N LYS A 32 12.70 4.59 -1.98
CA LYS A 32 12.09 3.73 -2.97
C LYS A 32 11.19 4.52 -3.92
N ALA A 33 10.38 5.41 -3.39
CA ALA A 33 9.50 6.26 -4.20
C ALA A 33 10.31 7.21 -5.08
N ASP A 34 11.40 7.79 -4.56
CA ASP A 34 12.25 8.73 -5.28
C ASP A 34 12.91 8.12 -6.51
N LYS A 35 13.08 6.82 -6.55
CA LYS A 35 13.65 6.11 -7.70
C LYS A 35 12.66 5.96 -8.85
N LEU A 36 11.39 6.17 -8.60
CA LEU A 36 10.34 6.04 -9.60
C LEU A 36 10.20 7.37 -10.35
N ARG A 37 10.13 7.31 -11.66
CA ARG A 37 10.05 8.50 -12.52
C ARG A 37 8.62 8.98 -12.73
N ASN A 38 7.69 8.06 -12.73
CA ASN A 38 6.29 8.35 -13.03
C ASN A 38 5.56 8.82 -11.76
N VAL A 39 4.80 9.91 -11.88
CA VAL A 39 4.03 10.45 -10.76
C VAL A 39 3.06 9.42 -10.20
N ALA A 40 2.37 8.69 -11.06
CA ALA A 40 1.42 7.68 -10.62
C ALA A 40 2.11 6.54 -9.88
N ASP A 41 3.30 6.13 -10.31
CA ASP A 41 4.07 5.08 -9.63
C ASP A 41 4.51 5.54 -8.25
N ARG A 42 4.95 6.78 -8.12
CA ARG A 42 5.31 7.34 -6.81
C ARG A 42 4.10 7.41 -5.89
N ALA A 43 2.97 7.85 -6.43
CA ALA A 43 1.72 7.92 -5.67
C ALA A 43 1.29 6.53 -5.18
N ARG A 44 1.40 5.52 -6.02
CA ARG A 44 1.08 4.14 -5.63
C ARG A 44 2.03 3.62 -4.56
N SER A 45 3.31 3.92 -4.67
CA SER A 45 4.30 3.47 -3.67
C SER A 45 4.03 4.07 -2.30
N VAL A 46 3.82 5.37 -2.24
CA VAL A 46 3.50 6.05 -0.99
C VAL A 46 2.13 5.63 -0.48
N GLY A 47 1.14 5.58 -1.35
CA GLY A 47 -0.23 5.20 -0.99
C GLY A 47 -0.32 3.79 -0.43
N ALA A 48 0.41 2.85 -0.99
CA ALA A 48 0.43 1.48 -0.49
C ALA A 48 0.94 1.41 0.94
N TRP A 49 2.00 2.15 1.24
CA TRP A 49 2.54 2.18 2.61
C TRP A 49 1.57 2.85 3.59
N ILE A 50 0.96 3.96 3.19
CA ILE A 50 -0.03 4.64 4.03
C ILE A 50 -1.22 3.72 4.30
N LEU A 51 -1.65 2.96 3.30
CA LEU A 51 -2.72 1.97 3.49
C LEU A 51 -2.33 0.93 4.54
N TRP A 52 -1.10 0.41 4.48
CA TRP A 52 -0.62 -0.55 5.47
C TRP A 52 -0.60 0.04 6.88
N GLU A 53 -0.08 1.26 7.03
CA GLU A 53 -0.08 1.94 8.33
C GLU A 53 -1.49 2.11 8.89
N LYS A 54 -2.43 2.47 8.03
CA LYS A 54 -3.82 2.66 8.43
C LYS A 54 -4.47 1.35 8.86
N ILE A 55 -4.16 0.27 8.18
CA ILE A 55 -4.63 -1.07 8.54
C ILE A 55 -4.11 -1.45 9.93
N GLN A 56 -2.83 -1.23 10.19
CA GLN A 56 -2.25 -1.49 11.51
C GLN A 56 -2.96 -0.69 12.60
N GLU A 57 -3.25 0.58 12.33
CA GLU A 57 -3.94 1.46 13.26
C GLU A 57 -5.36 0.96 13.57
N MET A 58 -6.08 0.52 12.54
CA MET A 58 -7.48 0.08 12.69
C MET A 58 -7.61 -1.32 13.27
N THR A 59 -6.67 -2.21 12.98
CA THR A 59 -6.77 -3.62 13.34
C THR A 59 -5.89 -4.01 14.52
N GLY A 60 -4.93 -3.17 14.88
CA GLY A 60 -3.98 -3.49 15.94
C GLY A 60 -2.93 -4.53 15.54
N LEU A 61 -2.80 -4.84 14.26
CA LEU A 61 -1.77 -5.77 13.80
C LEU A 61 -0.37 -5.23 14.08
N PRO A 62 0.58 -6.09 14.50
CA PRO A 62 1.93 -5.67 14.77
C PRO A 62 2.69 -5.32 13.48
N GLU A 63 3.79 -4.58 13.62
CA GLU A 63 4.62 -4.18 12.47
C GLU A 63 5.20 -5.36 11.72
N ASP A 64 5.43 -6.47 12.41
CA ASP A 64 5.96 -7.70 11.80
C ASP A 64 4.88 -8.64 11.28
N ALA A 65 3.63 -8.21 11.25
CA ALA A 65 2.56 -9.01 10.68
C ALA A 65 2.84 -9.29 9.19
N VAL A 66 2.45 -10.47 8.74
CA VAL A 66 2.65 -10.83 7.33
C VAL A 66 1.69 -10.04 6.46
N PHE A 67 2.24 -9.33 5.50
CA PHE A 67 1.45 -8.56 4.55
C PHE A 67 2.11 -8.54 3.17
N ASN A 68 1.31 -8.21 2.17
CA ASN A 68 1.79 -8.04 0.81
C ASN A 68 1.09 -6.84 0.17
N LEU A 69 1.87 -6.00 -0.50
CA LEU A 69 1.39 -4.81 -1.18
C LEU A 69 1.45 -5.00 -2.68
N SER A 70 0.40 -4.57 -3.37
CA SER A 70 0.35 -4.59 -4.82
C SER A 70 -0.50 -3.42 -5.32
N HIS A 71 -0.59 -3.26 -6.63
CA HIS A 71 -1.37 -2.16 -7.20
C HIS A 71 -1.95 -2.54 -8.56
N SER A 72 -3.01 -1.88 -8.93
CA SER A 72 -3.63 -1.99 -10.25
C SER A 72 -4.30 -0.65 -10.60
N GLY A 73 -3.81 0.01 -11.65
CA GLY A 73 -4.33 1.31 -12.05
C GLY A 73 -4.24 2.34 -10.94
N LYS A 74 -5.38 2.87 -10.53
CA LYS A 74 -5.46 3.87 -9.46
C LYS A 74 -5.62 3.28 -8.06
N TYR A 75 -5.61 1.96 -7.96
CA TYR A 75 -5.79 1.29 -6.67
C TYR A 75 -4.49 0.70 -6.16
N VAL A 76 -4.30 0.77 -4.86
CA VAL A 76 -3.28 -0.01 -4.16
C VAL A 76 -3.99 -1.01 -3.27
N LEU A 77 -3.38 -2.17 -3.10
CA LEU A 77 -3.97 -3.30 -2.41
C LEU A 77 -3.02 -3.77 -1.33
N CYS A 78 -3.58 -4.13 -0.18
CA CYS A 78 -2.82 -4.73 0.90
C CYS A 78 -3.53 -5.99 1.37
N ALA A 79 -2.87 -7.13 1.26
CA ALA A 79 -3.33 -8.38 1.84
C ALA A 79 -2.53 -8.62 3.13
N CYS A 80 -3.21 -8.92 4.21
CA CYS A 80 -2.56 -9.19 5.48
C CYS A 80 -3.27 -10.32 6.23
N SER A 81 -2.52 -10.94 7.13
CA SER A 81 -3.04 -12.04 7.94
C SER A 81 -2.76 -11.78 9.41
N ASP A 82 -3.72 -12.11 10.25
CA ASP A 82 -3.57 -12.09 11.70
C ASP A 82 -2.95 -13.39 12.24
N ARG A 83 -2.64 -14.35 11.35
CA ARG A 83 -2.05 -15.63 11.73
C ARG A 83 -0.56 -15.64 11.44
N GLU A 84 0.21 -15.98 12.45
CA GLU A 84 1.64 -16.20 12.32
C GLU A 84 1.93 -17.39 11.40
N GLY A 85 2.89 -17.24 10.52
CA GLY A 85 3.30 -18.31 9.62
C GLY A 85 2.44 -18.52 8.40
N VAL A 86 1.34 -17.79 8.26
CA VAL A 86 0.50 -17.85 7.06
C VAL A 86 1.13 -17.02 5.95
N GLN A 87 1.33 -17.63 4.81
CA GLN A 87 1.82 -16.93 3.64
C GLN A 87 0.68 -16.13 3.01
N VAL A 88 0.89 -14.83 2.84
CA VAL A 88 -0.11 -13.93 2.29
C VAL A 88 0.35 -13.49 0.90
N GLY A 89 -0.51 -13.70 -0.09
CA GLY A 89 -0.28 -13.20 -1.43
C GLY A 89 -1.47 -12.37 -1.89
N CYS A 90 -1.17 -11.28 -2.55
CA CYS A 90 -2.17 -10.47 -3.23
C CYS A 90 -1.68 -10.22 -4.63
N ASP A 91 -2.20 -10.97 -5.57
CA ASP A 91 -1.82 -10.84 -6.97
C ASP A 91 -2.79 -9.87 -7.64
N VAL A 92 -2.25 -8.78 -8.17
CA VAL A 92 -3.02 -7.77 -8.84
C VAL A 92 -3.77 -8.33 -10.03
N GLU A 93 -3.19 -9.27 -10.73
CA GLU A 93 -3.84 -9.90 -11.88
C GLU A 93 -5.02 -10.76 -11.46
N MET A 94 -4.92 -11.39 -10.31
CA MET A 94 -6.06 -12.11 -9.76
C MET A 94 -7.16 -11.16 -9.35
N THR A 95 -6.79 -10.03 -8.78
CA THR A 95 -7.77 -8.99 -8.47
C THR A 95 -8.37 -8.39 -9.74
N GLY A 96 -7.74 -8.63 -10.87
CA GLY A 96 -8.32 -8.31 -12.17
C GLY A 96 -9.67 -8.97 -12.40
N ALA A 97 -9.95 -10.06 -11.73
CA ALA A 97 -11.28 -10.67 -11.73
C ALA A 97 -12.34 -9.73 -11.16
N LEU A 98 -11.92 -8.71 -10.43
CA LEU A 98 -12.79 -7.68 -9.85
C LEU A 98 -13.13 -6.59 -10.87
N ARG A 99 -12.58 -6.69 -12.05
CA ARG A 99 -12.83 -5.72 -13.13
C ARG A 99 -14.28 -5.75 -13.55
#